data_c8816b83fa5b1263a6321b4e888c0489
#
_entry.id   c8816b83fa5b1263a6321b4e888c0489
#
_cell.length_a   1.000
_cell.length_b   1.000
_cell.length_c   1.000
_cell.angle_alpha   90.00
_cell.angle_beta   90.00
_cell.angle_gamma   90.00
#
_symmetry.space_group_name_H-M   'P 1'
#
loop_
_entity.id
_entity.type
_entity.pdbx_description
1 polymer ?
#
loop_
_entity_poly.entity_id
_entity_poly.type
_entity_poly.pdbx_seq_one_letter_code
_entity_poly.pdbx_strand_id
1 'polypeptide(L)'
;MDEILVLTTGGTFDKIYFDAKSRFEVGHSVVEDLLQQAVVKHPCRVVEVMRKDSLELDDADRALIRSVILAAPNKRVVITHGTDTMTDTGRALADITDKVIVLTGALSPARFAETDAMFNLGMAFAAVQTSAPGVYITMNGTVFDALKVVKDRSLNAFTATQEPVGRR
;
A
#
# COMPACT_ATOMS: atom_id res chain seq x y z
N MET A 1 19.97 6.78 9.19
CA MET A 1 18.73 6.68 8.34
C MET A 1 17.64 6.09 9.22
N ASP A 2 16.47 6.72 9.23
CA ASP A 2 15.34 6.22 10.03
C ASP A 2 14.76 4.97 9.35
N GLU A 3 14.51 3.92 10.12
CA GLU A 3 13.95 2.68 9.62
C GLU A 3 12.57 2.91 9.00
N ILE A 4 12.32 2.33 7.82
CA ILE A 4 11.00 2.29 7.20
C ILE A 4 10.25 1.08 7.74
N LEU A 5 9.06 1.31 8.31
CA LEU A 5 8.12 0.25 8.65
C LEU A 5 7.29 -0.09 7.42
N VAL A 6 7.33 -1.33 6.96
CA VAL A 6 6.50 -1.81 5.85
C VAL A 6 5.40 -2.71 6.41
N LEU A 7 4.16 -2.29 6.24
CA LEU A 7 2.99 -3.07 6.64
C LEU A 7 2.38 -3.75 5.42
N THR A 8 2.13 -5.05 5.51
CA THR A 8 1.47 -5.79 4.42
C THR A 8 0.05 -6.17 4.83
N THR A 9 -0.91 -5.95 3.94
CA THR A 9 -2.33 -6.20 4.20
C THR A 9 -2.94 -7.20 3.22
N GLY A 10 -2.17 -7.65 2.21
CA GLY A 10 -2.64 -8.53 1.14
C GLY A 10 -2.98 -7.77 -0.15
N GLY A 11 -4.12 -8.10 -0.75
CA GLY A 11 -4.55 -7.53 -2.03
C GLY A 11 -3.88 -8.18 -3.24
N THR A 12 -4.03 -7.58 -4.41
CA THR A 12 -3.50 -8.12 -5.68
C THR A 12 -1.98 -8.27 -5.64
N PHE A 13 -1.27 -7.43 -4.89
CA PHE A 13 0.18 -7.50 -4.73
C PHE A 13 0.65 -8.89 -4.33
N ASP A 14 -0.06 -9.52 -3.38
CA ASP A 14 0.28 -10.81 -2.78
C ASP A 14 -0.57 -11.98 -3.32
N LYS A 15 -1.34 -11.78 -4.40
CA LYS A 15 -2.16 -12.84 -4.99
C LYS A 15 -1.32 -13.94 -5.63
N ILE A 16 -1.74 -15.17 -5.38
CA ILE A 16 -1.23 -16.39 -6.03
C ILE A 16 -2.39 -17.11 -6.73
N TYR A 17 -2.08 -17.78 -7.84
CA TYR A 17 -3.05 -18.67 -8.48
C TYR A 17 -3.02 -20.04 -7.78
N PHE A 18 -4.18 -20.51 -7.35
CA PHE A 18 -4.33 -21.78 -6.67
C PHE A 18 -5.02 -22.79 -7.62
N ASP A 19 -4.22 -23.65 -8.27
CA ASP A 19 -4.70 -24.60 -9.30
C ASP A 19 -5.83 -25.50 -8.81
N ALA A 20 -5.74 -26.03 -7.59
CA ALA A 20 -6.74 -26.94 -7.04
C ALA A 20 -8.15 -26.33 -6.91
N LYS A 21 -8.24 -25.00 -6.84
CA LYS A 21 -9.49 -24.24 -6.71
C LYS A 21 -9.81 -23.41 -7.95
N SER A 22 -8.91 -23.39 -8.95
CA SER A 22 -9.00 -22.55 -10.16
C SER A 22 -9.30 -21.08 -9.86
N ARG A 23 -8.70 -20.52 -8.80
CA ARG A 23 -8.90 -19.14 -8.35
C ARG A 23 -7.64 -18.51 -7.77
N PHE A 24 -7.62 -17.17 -7.77
CA PHE A 24 -6.60 -16.41 -7.06
C PHE A 24 -6.94 -16.29 -5.58
N GLU A 25 -5.93 -16.48 -4.73
CA GLU A 25 -6.02 -16.25 -3.29
C GLU A 25 -4.89 -15.34 -2.84
N VAL A 26 -5.09 -14.59 -1.75
CA VAL A 26 -4.04 -13.78 -1.14
C VAL A 26 -3.09 -14.71 -0.37
N GLY A 27 -1.84 -14.76 -0.82
CA GLY A 27 -0.79 -15.57 -0.19
C GLY A 27 0.00 -14.79 0.87
N HIS A 28 1.10 -15.38 1.32
CA HIS A 28 2.11 -14.67 2.10
C HIS A 28 2.69 -13.52 1.28
N SER A 29 3.01 -12.42 1.96
CA SER A 29 3.58 -11.27 1.29
C SER A 29 4.93 -11.60 0.66
N VAL A 30 5.12 -11.11 -0.55
CA VAL A 30 6.38 -11.22 -1.31
C VAL A 30 7.26 -9.99 -1.15
N VAL A 31 6.87 -9.05 -0.30
CA VAL A 31 7.58 -7.76 -0.16
C VAL A 31 9.04 -7.95 0.23
N GLU A 32 9.33 -8.83 1.19
CA GLU A 32 10.73 -9.09 1.59
C GLU A 32 11.56 -9.62 0.43
N ASP A 33 11.02 -10.55 -0.36
CA ASP A 33 11.69 -11.11 -1.54
C ASP A 33 11.98 -10.01 -2.57
N LEU A 34 11.01 -9.11 -2.82
CA LEU A 34 11.17 -7.99 -3.75
C LEU A 34 12.21 -6.98 -3.27
N LEU A 35 12.23 -6.65 -1.98
CA LEU A 35 13.23 -5.77 -1.39
C LEU A 35 14.62 -6.36 -1.48
N GLN A 36 14.77 -7.67 -1.26
CA GLN A 36 16.02 -8.39 -1.41
C GLN A 36 16.47 -8.41 -2.89
N GLN A 37 15.57 -8.73 -3.81
CA GLN A 37 15.85 -8.74 -5.25
C GLN A 37 16.27 -7.35 -5.77
N ALA A 38 15.64 -6.28 -5.25
CA ALA A 38 15.99 -4.89 -5.58
C ALA A 38 17.27 -4.41 -4.87
N VAL A 39 17.92 -5.26 -4.08
CA VAL A 39 19.14 -4.94 -3.31
C VAL A 39 18.95 -3.69 -2.42
N VAL A 40 17.76 -3.54 -1.83
CA VAL A 40 17.45 -2.41 -0.95
C VAL A 40 18.37 -2.45 0.28
N LYS A 41 19.08 -1.35 0.54
CA LYS A 41 20.01 -1.20 1.69
C LYS A 41 19.47 -0.25 2.76
N HIS A 42 18.40 0.47 2.48
CA HIS A 42 17.75 1.32 3.47
C HIS A 42 17.18 0.43 4.59
N PRO A 43 17.42 0.76 5.88
CA PRO A 43 16.86 -0.03 6.97
C PRO A 43 15.34 -0.10 6.85
N CYS A 44 14.79 -1.30 6.83
CA CYS A 44 13.35 -1.51 6.78
C CYS A 44 12.96 -2.78 7.54
N ARG A 45 11.75 -2.78 8.07
CA ARG A 45 11.15 -3.92 8.76
C ARG A 45 9.77 -4.17 8.20
N VAL A 46 9.54 -5.40 7.74
CA VAL A 46 8.25 -5.83 7.20
C VAL A 46 7.42 -6.49 8.30
N VAL A 47 6.17 -6.10 8.40
CA VAL A 47 5.20 -6.65 9.35
C VAL A 47 3.92 -7.00 8.58
N GLU A 48 3.54 -8.26 8.59
CA GLU A 48 2.26 -8.70 8.04
C GLU A 48 1.16 -8.40 9.06
N VAL A 49 0.24 -7.49 8.71
CA VAL A 49 -0.89 -7.12 9.55
C VAL A 49 -2.09 -8.02 9.28
N MET A 50 -2.32 -8.34 8.01
CA MET A 50 -3.40 -9.21 7.56
C MET A 50 -3.16 -9.70 6.12
N ARG A 51 -3.99 -10.66 5.68
CA ARG A 51 -4.02 -11.18 4.31
C ARG A 51 -5.44 -11.17 3.79
N LYS A 52 -5.88 -10.02 3.31
CA LYS A 52 -7.24 -9.85 2.79
C LYS A 52 -7.22 -9.24 1.39
N ASP A 53 -8.21 -9.60 0.57
CA ASP A 53 -8.55 -8.77 -0.58
C ASP A 53 -9.10 -7.43 -0.06
N SER A 54 -8.80 -6.33 -0.74
CA SER A 54 -9.24 -5.01 -0.26
C SER A 54 -10.75 -4.84 -0.23
N LEU A 55 -11.49 -5.59 -1.03
CA LEU A 55 -12.96 -5.61 -0.98
C LEU A 55 -13.52 -6.26 0.30
N GLU A 56 -12.70 -7.05 1.00
CA GLU A 56 -13.03 -7.70 2.27
C GLU A 56 -12.58 -6.88 3.49
N LEU A 57 -11.83 -5.78 3.28
CA LEU A 57 -11.41 -4.92 4.37
C LEU A 57 -12.56 -4.05 4.86
N ASP A 58 -12.79 -4.11 6.15
CA ASP A 58 -13.78 -3.28 6.86
C ASP A 58 -13.12 -2.18 7.71
N ASP A 59 -13.94 -1.45 8.47
CA ASP A 59 -13.45 -0.36 9.33
C ASP A 59 -12.66 -0.88 10.54
N ALA A 60 -12.93 -2.12 11.01
CA ALA A 60 -12.16 -2.75 12.09
C ALA A 60 -10.73 -3.08 11.60
N ASP A 61 -10.59 -3.55 10.37
CA ASP A 61 -9.29 -3.78 9.74
C ASP A 61 -8.50 -2.47 9.59
N ARG A 62 -9.14 -1.38 9.16
CA ARG A 62 -8.52 -0.06 9.06
C ARG A 62 -8.11 0.48 10.42
N ALA A 63 -8.92 0.25 11.45
CA ALA A 63 -8.58 0.59 12.83
C ALA A 63 -7.37 -0.22 13.34
N LEU A 64 -7.26 -1.50 12.97
CA LEU A 64 -6.09 -2.33 13.29
C LEU A 64 -4.82 -1.77 12.61
N ILE A 65 -4.87 -1.48 11.30
CA ILE A 65 -3.74 -0.86 10.58
C ILE A 65 -3.31 0.43 11.29
N ARG A 66 -4.29 1.29 11.62
CA ARG A 66 -4.05 2.53 12.34
C ARG A 66 -3.37 2.31 13.68
N SER A 67 -3.84 1.35 14.48
CA SER A 67 -3.29 1.06 15.81
C SER A 67 -1.83 0.61 15.73
N VAL A 68 -1.48 -0.21 14.74
CA VAL A 68 -0.10 -0.66 14.50
C VAL A 68 0.79 0.53 14.15
N ILE A 69 0.32 1.45 13.29
CA ILE A 69 1.06 2.66 12.90
C ILE A 69 1.30 3.55 14.12
N LEU A 70 0.28 3.78 14.95
CA LEU A 70 0.39 4.66 16.12
C LEU A 70 1.29 4.07 17.21
N ALA A 71 1.28 2.75 17.39
CA ALA A 71 2.14 2.06 18.35
C ALA A 71 3.61 2.02 17.91
N ALA A 72 3.89 2.11 16.61
CA ALA A 72 5.25 2.06 16.08
C ALA A 72 5.98 3.41 16.27
N PRO A 73 7.26 3.42 16.69
CA PRO A 73 8.04 4.64 16.77
C PRO A 73 8.43 5.21 15.40
N ASN A 74 8.33 4.41 14.36
CA ASN A 74 8.72 4.75 12.99
C ASN A 74 7.95 5.98 12.48
N LYS A 75 8.68 6.93 11.90
CA LYS A 75 8.11 8.12 11.25
C LYS A 75 7.81 7.91 9.77
N ARG A 76 8.30 6.80 9.19
CA ARG A 76 8.17 6.43 7.79
C ARG A 76 7.49 5.08 7.69
N VAL A 77 6.33 5.04 7.05
CA VAL A 77 5.51 3.83 6.93
C VAL A 77 5.11 3.62 5.47
N VAL A 78 5.38 2.45 4.94
CA VAL A 78 4.86 1.99 3.64
C VAL A 78 3.82 0.92 3.91
N ILE A 79 2.71 0.94 3.19
CA ILE A 79 1.63 -0.05 3.31
C ILE A 79 1.35 -0.66 1.95
N THR A 80 1.54 -1.97 1.79
CA THR A 80 1.02 -2.66 0.61
C THR A 80 -0.43 -3.04 0.84
N HIS A 81 -1.29 -2.70 -0.13
CA HIS A 81 -2.74 -2.73 0.02
C HIS A 81 -3.41 -3.08 -1.31
N GLY A 82 -4.55 -3.73 -1.26
CA GLY A 82 -5.37 -3.94 -2.45
C GLY A 82 -5.92 -2.61 -3.01
N THR A 83 -5.98 -2.51 -4.32
CA THR A 83 -6.23 -1.22 -4.98
C THR A 83 -7.67 -0.73 -4.90
N ASP A 84 -8.66 -1.62 -4.67
CA ASP A 84 -10.08 -1.25 -4.73
C ASP A 84 -10.56 -0.36 -3.59
N THR A 85 -9.99 -0.53 -2.39
CA THR A 85 -10.33 0.29 -1.20
C THR A 85 -9.12 0.99 -0.58
N MET A 86 -8.01 1.09 -1.33
CA MET A 86 -6.80 1.78 -0.88
C MET A 86 -7.07 3.24 -0.51
N THR A 87 -7.90 3.93 -1.28
CA THR A 87 -8.27 5.32 -1.01
C THR A 87 -9.09 5.48 0.28
N ASP A 88 -9.91 4.50 0.64
CA ASP A 88 -10.68 4.51 1.89
C ASP A 88 -9.74 4.36 3.10
N THR A 89 -8.76 3.45 3.00
CA THR A 89 -7.72 3.30 4.03
C THR A 89 -6.85 4.56 4.13
N GLY A 90 -6.47 5.17 3.01
CA GLY A 90 -5.73 6.44 3.01
C GLY A 90 -6.48 7.55 3.75
N ARG A 91 -7.79 7.68 3.52
CA ARG A 91 -8.66 8.65 4.22
C ARG A 91 -8.79 8.35 5.71
N ALA A 92 -8.87 7.07 6.08
CA ALA A 92 -8.96 6.65 7.48
C ALA A 92 -7.69 6.95 8.29
N LEU A 93 -6.55 7.16 7.61
CA LEU A 93 -5.25 7.48 8.22
C LEU A 93 -4.90 8.97 8.14
N ALA A 94 -5.68 9.79 7.44
CA ALA A 94 -5.32 11.16 7.07
C ALA A 94 -5.14 12.13 8.25
N ASP A 95 -5.63 11.80 9.42
CA ASP A 95 -5.45 12.57 10.66
C ASP A 95 -4.12 12.28 11.39
N ILE A 96 -3.34 11.31 10.92
CA ILE A 96 -1.97 11.07 11.40
C ILE A 96 -1.04 12.07 10.70
N THR A 97 -0.69 13.14 11.38
CA THR A 97 0.01 14.30 10.80
C THR A 97 1.50 14.38 11.14
N ASP A 98 2.00 13.44 11.94
CA ASP A 98 3.40 13.43 12.41
C ASP A 98 4.27 12.34 11.76
N LYS A 99 3.71 11.62 10.80
CA LYS A 99 4.37 10.53 10.05
C LYS A 99 4.19 10.72 8.55
N VAL A 100 5.11 10.17 7.77
CA VAL A 100 4.95 9.96 6.33
C VAL A 100 4.41 8.56 6.12
N ILE A 101 3.20 8.45 5.59
CA ILE A 101 2.54 7.16 5.31
C ILE A 101 2.29 7.07 3.82
N VAL A 102 2.79 6.03 3.19
CA VAL A 102 2.63 5.82 1.74
C VAL A 102 1.97 4.47 1.50
N LEU A 103 0.75 4.50 0.95
CA LEU A 103 0.08 3.30 0.48
C LEU A 103 0.48 3.02 -0.96
N THR A 104 0.66 1.75 -1.27
CA THR A 104 0.93 1.27 -2.62
C THR A 104 0.30 -0.10 -2.83
N GLY A 105 0.27 -0.55 -4.06
CA GLY A 105 -0.29 -1.83 -4.42
C GLY A 105 0.13 -2.24 -5.82
N ALA A 106 -0.58 -3.21 -6.38
CA ALA A 106 -0.36 -3.64 -7.75
C ALA A 106 -1.68 -3.90 -8.47
N LEU A 107 -1.71 -3.60 -9.74
CA LEU A 107 -2.82 -3.98 -10.64
C LEU A 107 -2.64 -5.41 -11.13
N SER A 108 -1.40 -5.90 -11.16
CA SER A 108 -1.03 -7.27 -11.50
C SER A 108 -0.24 -7.91 -10.37
N PRO A 109 -0.51 -9.20 -10.02
CA PRO A 109 0.20 -9.87 -8.93
C PRO A 109 1.72 -9.80 -9.08
N ALA A 110 2.44 -9.59 -7.97
CA ALA A 110 3.89 -9.42 -7.99
C ALA A 110 4.65 -10.65 -8.50
N ARG A 111 4.03 -11.84 -8.43
CA ARG A 111 4.59 -13.10 -8.93
C ARG A 111 4.47 -13.29 -10.45
N PHE A 112 3.76 -12.40 -11.14
CA PHE A 112 3.64 -12.46 -12.59
C PHE A 112 4.86 -11.85 -13.26
N ALA A 113 5.22 -12.36 -14.45
CA ALA A 113 6.33 -11.83 -15.24
C ALA A 113 6.09 -10.36 -15.63
N GLU A 114 4.85 -10.00 -15.95
CA GLU A 114 4.42 -8.63 -16.24
C GLU A 114 3.64 -8.08 -15.05
N THR A 115 4.33 -7.35 -14.18
CA THR A 115 3.73 -6.74 -12.98
C THR A 115 4.22 -5.32 -12.78
N ASP A 116 3.34 -4.47 -12.25
CA ASP A 116 3.65 -3.11 -11.80
C ASP A 116 4.14 -3.07 -10.33
N ALA A 117 4.15 -4.21 -9.63
CA ALA A 117 4.41 -4.27 -8.19
C ALA A 117 5.78 -3.72 -7.79
N MET A 118 6.87 -4.13 -8.48
CA MET A 118 8.23 -3.68 -8.15
C MET A 118 8.39 -2.17 -8.39
N PHE A 119 7.82 -1.67 -9.49
CA PHE A 119 7.84 -0.24 -9.81
C PHE A 119 7.10 0.58 -8.74
N ASN A 120 5.90 0.16 -8.37
CA ASN A 120 5.08 0.85 -7.37
C ASN A 120 5.73 0.79 -5.98
N LEU A 121 6.33 -0.34 -5.60
CA LEU A 121 7.06 -0.49 -4.34
C LEU A 121 8.28 0.44 -4.30
N GLY A 122 9.05 0.52 -5.38
CA GLY A 122 10.19 1.44 -5.51
C GLY A 122 9.76 2.90 -5.39
N MET A 123 8.65 3.28 -6.03
CA MET A 123 8.06 4.61 -5.88
C MET A 123 7.63 4.91 -4.43
N ALA A 124 7.02 3.94 -3.74
CA ALA A 124 6.63 4.11 -2.34
C ALA A 124 7.85 4.32 -1.44
N PHE A 125 8.94 3.58 -1.67
CA PHE A 125 10.20 3.76 -0.94
C PHE A 125 10.84 5.13 -1.21
N ALA A 126 10.76 5.66 -2.42
CA ALA A 126 11.24 7.01 -2.74
C ALA A 126 10.35 8.06 -2.06
N ALA A 127 9.03 7.95 -2.22
CA ALA A 127 8.09 8.91 -1.67
C ALA A 127 8.15 9.00 -0.14
N VAL A 128 8.22 7.87 0.57
CA VAL A 128 8.27 7.84 2.04
C VAL A 128 9.53 8.51 2.62
N GLN A 129 10.61 8.56 1.84
CA GLN A 129 11.87 9.19 2.24
C GLN A 129 11.92 10.69 1.96
N THR A 130 11.13 11.17 0.99
CA THR A 130 11.26 12.53 0.45
C THR A 130 10.05 13.43 0.70
N SER A 131 8.88 12.83 1.01
CA SER A 131 7.66 13.60 1.27
C SER A 131 7.65 14.21 2.68
N ALA A 132 6.89 15.30 2.84
CA ALA A 132 6.53 15.84 4.13
C ALA A 132 5.57 14.89 4.88
N PRO A 133 5.44 15.01 6.23
CA PRO A 133 4.44 14.25 6.95
C PRO A 133 3.04 14.38 6.34
N GLY A 134 2.36 13.25 6.19
CA GLY A 134 1.07 13.16 5.53
C GLY A 134 0.83 11.74 4.98
N VAL A 135 -0.31 11.54 4.35
CA VAL A 135 -0.72 10.25 3.78
C VAL A 135 -0.78 10.35 2.26
N TYR A 136 -0.10 9.45 1.59
CA TYR A 136 0.09 9.43 0.15
C TYR A 136 -0.28 8.07 -0.44
N ILE A 137 -0.58 8.07 -1.74
CA ILE A 137 -0.75 6.85 -2.54
C ILE A 137 0.21 6.91 -3.73
N THR A 138 0.99 5.86 -3.93
CA THR A 138 1.87 5.72 -5.11
C THR A 138 1.35 4.64 -6.04
N MET A 139 0.75 5.06 -7.14
CA MET A 139 0.21 4.18 -8.17
C MET A 139 0.36 4.85 -9.54
N ASN A 140 0.40 4.06 -10.59
CA ASN A 140 0.45 4.53 -11.98
C ASN A 140 1.56 5.57 -12.25
N GLY A 141 2.73 5.42 -11.62
CA GLY A 141 3.84 6.34 -11.79
C GLY A 141 3.67 7.72 -11.14
N THR A 142 2.69 7.89 -10.24
CA THR A 142 2.35 9.16 -9.60
C THR A 142 2.28 9.03 -8.08
N VAL A 143 2.71 10.07 -7.39
CA VAL A 143 2.53 10.24 -5.93
C VAL A 143 1.32 11.15 -5.72
N PHE A 144 0.28 10.61 -5.13
CA PHE A 144 -0.97 11.33 -4.85
C PHE A 144 -1.09 11.67 -3.36
N ASP A 145 -1.68 12.80 -3.05
CA ASP A 145 -2.29 13.04 -1.74
C ASP A 145 -3.48 12.09 -1.57
N ALA A 146 -3.51 11.32 -0.50
CA ALA A 146 -4.56 10.31 -0.27
C ALA A 146 -5.98 10.91 -0.17
N LEU A 147 -6.10 12.20 0.16
CA LEU A 147 -7.38 12.90 0.18
C LEU A 147 -7.82 13.43 -1.20
N LYS A 148 -6.91 13.45 -2.18
CA LYS A 148 -7.14 14.03 -3.51
C LYS A 148 -6.94 13.02 -4.63
N VAL A 149 -7.35 11.78 -4.41
CA VAL A 149 -7.21 10.71 -5.39
C VAL A 149 -8.42 9.78 -5.36
N VAL A 150 -8.77 9.27 -6.53
CA VAL A 150 -9.78 8.22 -6.70
C VAL A 150 -9.24 7.14 -7.63
N LYS A 151 -9.72 5.90 -7.46
CA LYS A 151 -9.51 4.85 -8.43
C LYS A 151 -10.60 4.94 -9.50
N ASP A 152 -10.21 5.30 -10.72
CA ASP A 152 -11.09 5.20 -11.89
C ASP A 152 -11.08 3.76 -12.39
N ARG A 153 -12.17 3.05 -12.14
CA ARG A 153 -12.30 1.64 -12.52
C ARG A 153 -12.40 1.44 -14.03
N SER A 154 -12.88 2.44 -14.76
CA SER A 154 -12.99 2.36 -16.23
C SER A 154 -11.63 2.41 -16.91
N LEU A 155 -10.69 3.15 -16.31
CA LEU A 155 -9.30 3.26 -16.77
C LEU A 155 -8.36 2.26 -16.08
N ASN A 156 -8.86 1.54 -15.06
CA ASN A 156 -8.04 0.75 -14.15
C ASN A 156 -6.81 1.52 -13.64
N ALA A 157 -7.02 2.78 -13.24
CA ALA A 157 -5.97 3.71 -12.86
C ALA A 157 -6.40 4.61 -11.71
N PHE A 158 -5.42 5.17 -11.01
CA PHE A 158 -5.64 6.21 -10.02
C PHE A 158 -5.53 7.58 -10.69
N THR A 159 -6.46 8.48 -10.35
CA THR A 159 -6.52 9.83 -10.90
C THR A 159 -6.67 10.87 -9.79
N ALA A 160 -5.96 12.00 -9.95
CA ALA A 160 -6.06 13.11 -9.00
C ALA A 160 -7.43 13.80 -9.08
N THR A 161 -7.91 14.28 -7.94
CA THR A 161 -9.09 15.17 -7.85
C THR A 161 -8.63 16.56 -7.43
N GLN A 162 -9.36 17.60 -7.88
CA GLN A 162 -9.05 19.00 -7.50
C GLN A 162 -9.43 19.26 -6.05
N GLU A 163 -10.56 18.72 -5.60
CA GLU A 163 -11.07 18.86 -4.24
C GLU A 163 -10.83 17.58 -3.43
N PRO A 164 -10.65 17.69 -2.10
CA PRO A 164 -10.60 16.53 -1.23
C PRO A 164 -11.88 15.70 -1.35
N VAL A 165 -11.71 14.38 -1.48
CA VAL A 165 -12.86 13.45 -1.50
C VAL A 165 -13.29 13.22 -0.06
N GLY A 166 -14.51 13.63 0.28
CA GLY A 166 -15.08 13.47 1.63
C GLY A 166 -15.16 11.99 2.06
N ARG A 167 -15.22 11.78 3.39
CA ARG A 167 -15.58 10.47 3.97
C ARG A 167 -17.03 10.15 3.55
N ARG A 168 -17.24 8.98 2.98
CA ARG A 168 -18.57 8.43 2.78
C ARG A 168 -19.04 7.71 4.03
#